data_23cd233efea42805befcf8fa45dc93e5
#
_entry.id   23cd233efea42805befcf8fa45dc93e5
#
_cell.length_a   1.000
_cell.length_b   1.000
_cell.length_c   1.000
_cell.angle_alpha   90.00
_cell.angle_beta   90.00
_cell.angle_gamma   90.00
#
_symmetry.space_group_name_H-M   'P 1'
#
loop_
_entity.id
_entity.type
_entity.pdbx_description
1 polymer ?
#
loop_
_entity_poly.entity_id
_entity_poly.type
_entity_poly.pdbx_seq_one_letter_code
_entity_poly.pdbx_strand_id
1 'polypeptide(L)'
;SFLISYNQAFIRELAISQIKSRIQGDVTLGSITPAFFKAFPDIAVNLHDLTIRDSMWDQHKNDFLKAKNIYLYLSWVSLFKEKPEVKKVTIEDGHLHLYTDACGYRNLNLVEQVDAQKGEGSTPVLTMRRTRLIMENELLNAKHDIEVEYLHGDVTKQDSTVLLDIDIRSLVHGIGFNLEKGSYLKEKTLQGNLLLTYF
;
A
#
# COMPACT_ATOMS: atom_id res chain seq x y z
N SER A 1 -8.66 -27.24 -16.52
CA SER A 1 -7.89 -26.11 -17.08
C SER A 1 -8.73 -25.05 -17.78
N PHE A 2 -9.84 -25.45 -18.43
CA PHE A 2 -10.70 -24.54 -19.23
C PHE A 2 -11.58 -23.58 -18.39
N LEU A 3 -11.99 -23.98 -17.19
CA LEU A 3 -12.83 -23.17 -16.30
C LEU A 3 -12.08 -21.99 -15.66
N ILE A 4 -10.75 -22.07 -15.53
CA ILE A 4 -9.92 -21.00 -14.95
C ILE A 4 -9.70 -19.87 -15.97
N SER A 5 -9.54 -20.20 -17.26
CA SER A 5 -9.33 -19.18 -18.30
C SER A 5 -10.57 -18.31 -18.59
N TYR A 6 -11.77 -18.87 -18.48
CA TYR A 6 -13.02 -18.13 -18.78
C TYR A 6 -13.33 -17.06 -17.71
N ASN A 7 -12.81 -17.21 -16.50
CA ASN A 7 -13.08 -16.31 -15.38
C ASN A 7 -12.02 -15.21 -15.14
N GLN A 8 -10.88 -15.26 -15.84
CA GLN A 8 -9.80 -14.28 -15.57
C GLN A 8 -10.19 -12.84 -15.90
N ALA A 9 -10.90 -12.63 -17.03
CA ALA A 9 -11.37 -11.29 -17.39
C ALA A 9 -12.40 -10.78 -16.38
N PHE A 10 -13.35 -11.61 -15.98
CA PHE A 10 -14.37 -11.27 -14.98
C PHE A 10 -13.74 -10.98 -13.61
N ILE A 11 -12.82 -11.83 -13.13
CA ILE A 11 -12.11 -11.64 -11.86
C ILE A 11 -11.28 -10.35 -11.90
N ARG A 12 -10.63 -10.06 -13.03
CA ARG A 12 -9.88 -8.82 -13.24
C ARG A 12 -10.78 -7.59 -13.16
N GLU A 13 -11.89 -7.58 -13.88
CA GLU A 13 -12.85 -6.47 -13.85
C GLU A 13 -13.46 -6.28 -12.46
N LEU A 14 -13.79 -7.38 -11.78
CA LEU A 14 -14.28 -7.34 -10.41
C LEU A 14 -13.23 -6.74 -9.45
N ALA A 15 -11.98 -7.15 -9.55
CA ALA A 15 -10.89 -6.61 -8.74
C ALA A 15 -10.67 -5.12 -9.02
N ILE A 16 -10.62 -4.73 -10.31
CA ILE A 16 -10.49 -3.32 -10.70
C ILE A 16 -11.68 -2.51 -10.17
N SER A 17 -12.90 -3.01 -10.31
CA SER A 17 -14.10 -2.32 -9.81
C SER A 17 -14.09 -2.16 -8.29
N GLN A 18 -13.65 -3.19 -7.55
CA GLN A 18 -13.51 -3.14 -6.09
C GLN A 18 -12.41 -2.16 -5.65
N ILE A 19 -11.30 -2.10 -6.37
CA ILE A 19 -10.24 -1.12 -6.09
C ILE A 19 -10.76 0.28 -6.41
N LYS A 20 -11.34 0.51 -7.59
CA LYS A 20 -11.90 1.80 -8.00
C LYS A 20 -13.02 2.30 -7.08
N SER A 21 -13.82 1.41 -6.49
CA SER A 21 -14.86 1.80 -5.53
C SER A 21 -14.30 2.31 -4.19
N ARG A 22 -13.02 2.05 -3.94
CA ARG A 22 -12.31 2.43 -2.71
C ARG A 22 -11.22 3.48 -2.92
N ILE A 23 -10.95 3.85 -4.17
CA ILE A 23 -9.87 4.77 -4.52
C ILE A 23 -10.42 5.81 -5.49
N GLN A 24 -10.31 7.08 -5.12
CA GLN A 24 -10.64 8.19 -6.01
C GLN A 24 -9.46 8.49 -6.95
N GLY A 25 -9.32 7.69 -8.01
CA GLY A 25 -8.19 7.83 -8.91
C GLY A 25 -8.26 6.86 -10.08
N ASP A 26 -7.22 6.87 -10.88
CA ASP A 26 -7.07 5.94 -12.00
C ASP A 26 -6.29 4.70 -11.55
N VAL A 27 -6.78 3.52 -11.96
CA VAL A 27 -6.20 2.23 -11.61
C VAL A 27 -5.99 1.43 -12.87
N THR A 28 -4.74 1.06 -13.14
CA THR A 28 -4.39 0.13 -14.20
C THR A 28 -3.82 -1.16 -13.61
N LEU A 29 -4.19 -2.29 -14.19
CA LEU A 29 -3.82 -3.62 -13.72
C LEU A 29 -3.47 -4.49 -14.93
N GLY A 30 -2.30 -5.10 -14.92
CA GLY A 30 -1.84 -6.02 -15.97
C GLY A 30 -2.63 -7.33 -15.97
N SER A 31 -2.41 -8.16 -14.96
CA SER A 31 -3.09 -9.45 -14.82
C SER A 31 -3.33 -9.85 -13.37
N ILE A 32 -4.18 -10.85 -13.16
CA ILE A 32 -4.45 -11.44 -11.85
C ILE A 32 -4.17 -12.93 -11.94
N THR A 33 -3.41 -13.44 -10.96
CA THR A 33 -3.13 -14.88 -10.84
C THR A 33 -3.39 -15.38 -9.42
N PRO A 34 -3.96 -16.60 -9.27
CA PRO A 34 -4.07 -17.20 -7.94
C PRO A 34 -2.67 -17.58 -7.41
N ALA A 35 -2.46 -17.39 -6.12
CA ALA A 35 -1.18 -17.65 -5.43
C ALA A 35 -1.38 -18.63 -4.25
N PHE A 36 -1.99 -19.78 -4.52
CA PHE A 36 -2.39 -20.76 -3.49
C PHE A 36 -1.26 -21.23 -2.59
N PHE A 37 -0.06 -21.47 -3.13
CA PHE A 37 1.04 -22.04 -2.35
C PHE A 37 1.67 -21.07 -1.36
N LYS A 38 1.44 -19.76 -1.50
CA LYS A 38 2.00 -18.74 -0.58
C LYS A 38 1.11 -18.48 0.65
N ALA A 39 -0.11 -19.00 0.67
CA ALA A 39 -1.13 -18.57 1.61
C ALA A 39 -1.81 -19.70 2.41
N PHE A 40 -1.49 -20.97 2.13
CA PHE A 40 -2.20 -22.09 2.81
C PHE A 40 -2.17 -21.94 4.34
N PRO A 41 -3.33 -22.06 5.03
CA PRO A 41 -4.66 -22.42 4.56
C PRO A 41 -5.50 -21.25 3.96
N ASP A 42 -5.01 -20.02 3.94
CA ASP A 42 -5.71 -18.88 3.32
C ASP A 42 -5.55 -18.90 1.79
N ILE A 43 -6.29 -18.05 1.11
CA ILE A 43 -6.19 -17.84 -0.33
C ILE A 43 -5.43 -16.54 -0.60
N ALA A 44 -4.46 -16.60 -1.49
CA ALA A 44 -3.83 -15.39 -2.01
C ALA A 44 -4.12 -15.20 -3.49
N VAL A 45 -4.28 -13.94 -3.87
CA VAL A 45 -4.38 -13.48 -5.24
C VAL A 45 -3.22 -12.54 -5.50
N ASN A 46 -2.50 -12.73 -6.60
CA ASN A 46 -1.45 -11.83 -7.05
C ASN A 46 -1.98 -10.90 -8.13
N LEU A 47 -1.90 -9.61 -7.89
CA LEU A 47 -2.14 -8.54 -8.84
C LEU A 47 -0.81 -8.15 -9.47
N HIS A 48 -0.68 -8.33 -10.79
CA HIS A 48 0.54 -8.00 -11.52
C HIS A 48 0.43 -6.64 -12.17
N ASP A 49 1.54 -5.88 -12.13
CA ASP A 49 1.70 -4.58 -12.80
C ASP A 49 0.56 -3.61 -12.44
N LEU A 50 0.31 -3.46 -11.12
CA LEU A 50 -0.66 -2.49 -10.63
C LEU A 50 -0.04 -1.09 -10.62
N THR A 51 -0.78 -0.13 -11.19
CA THR A 51 -0.47 1.31 -11.06
C THR A 51 -1.72 2.03 -10.57
N ILE A 52 -1.53 2.89 -9.57
CA ILE A 52 -2.57 3.75 -8.98
C ILE A 52 -2.12 5.20 -9.11
N ARG A 53 -3.02 6.05 -9.62
CA ARG A 53 -2.82 7.48 -9.78
C ARG A 53 -3.97 8.23 -9.15
N ASP A 54 -3.68 9.35 -8.53
CA ASP A 54 -4.72 10.24 -8.01
C ASP A 54 -5.32 11.13 -9.11
N SER A 55 -6.36 11.89 -8.76
CA SER A 55 -7.07 12.78 -9.69
C SER A 55 -6.24 13.97 -10.16
N MET A 56 -5.14 14.32 -9.46
CA MET A 56 -4.25 15.44 -9.77
C MET A 56 -2.94 14.98 -10.43
N TRP A 57 -2.86 13.71 -10.83
CA TRP A 57 -1.66 13.13 -11.43
C TRP A 57 -1.13 13.93 -12.62
N ASP A 58 -2.00 14.52 -13.43
CA ASP A 58 -1.60 15.33 -14.60
C ASP A 58 -0.77 16.55 -14.22
N GLN A 59 -0.90 17.05 -12.99
CA GLN A 59 -0.16 18.22 -12.51
C GLN A 59 1.22 17.84 -11.95
N HIS A 60 1.32 16.81 -11.12
CA HIS A 60 2.58 16.44 -10.46
C HIS A 60 3.30 15.24 -11.09
N LYS A 61 2.61 14.44 -11.96
CA LYS A 61 3.16 13.28 -12.69
C LYS A 61 3.74 12.15 -11.81
N ASN A 62 3.42 12.14 -10.53
CA ASN A 62 3.86 11.10 -9.59
C ASN A 62 2.79 10.02 -9.46
N ASP A 63 3.10 8.77 -9.83
CA ASP A 63 2.22 7.64 -9.55
C ASP A 63 2.17 7.43 -8.02
N PHE A 64 0.96 7.33 -7.44
CA PHE A 64 0.82 7.04 -6.00
C PHE A 64 1.43 5.69 -5.63
N LEU A 65 1.08 4.66 -6.39
CA LEU A 65 1.62 3.32 -6.23
C LEU A 65 1.86 2.68 -7.61
N LYS A 66 3.04 2.14 -7.81
CA LYS A 66 3.36 1.25 -8.92
C LYS A 66 4.03 0.01 -8.36
N ALA A 67 3.51 -1.18 -8.62
CA ALA A 67 4.08 -2.42 -8.11
C ALA A 67 3.98 -3.54 -9.13
N LYS A 68 5.06 -4.32 -9.22
CA LYS A 68 5.10 -5.50 -10.10
C LYS A 68 4.21 -6.61 -9.57
N ASN A 69 4.16 -6.79 -8.24
CA ASN A 69 3.34 -7.78 -7.59
C ASN A 69 2.69 -7.23 -6.33
N ILE A 70 1.37 -7.44 -6.19
CA ILE A 70 0.65 -7.20 -4.95
C ILE A 70 -0.13 -8.46 -4.59
N TYR A 71 0.24 -9.09 -3.48
CA TYR A 71 -0.47 -10.26 -2.97
C TYR A 71 -1.53 -9.83 -1.96
N LEU A 72 -2.77 -10.16 -2.26
CA LEU A 72 -3.91 -10.00 -1.35
C LEU A 72 -4.21 -11.35 -0.71
N TYR A 73 -4.11 -11.43 0.61
CA TYR A 73 -4.44 -12.62 1.37
C TYR A 73 -5.85 -12.49 1.91
N LEU A 74 -6.72 -13.41 1.49
CA LEU A 74 -8.14 -13.39 1.77
C LEU A 74 -8.47 -14.50 2.78
N SER A 75 -9.40 -14.21 3.70
CA SER A 75 -9.97 -15.25 4.55
C SER A 75 -10.77 -16.22 3.70
N TRP A 76 -10.49 -17.52 3.80
CA TRP A 76 -11.26 -18.55 3.12
C TRP A 76 -12.77 -18.43 3.38
N VAL A 77 -13.13 -18.18 4.65
CA VAL A 77 -14.54 -18.03 5.04
C VAL A 77 -15.18 -16.78 4.45
N SER A 78 -14.40 -15.72 4.25
CA SER A 78 -14.92 -14.45 3.71
C SER A 78 -15.21 -14.49 2.21
N LEU A 79 -14.68 -15.47 1.47
CA LEU A 79 -14.96 -15.63 0.04
C LEU A 79 -16.44 -15.94 -0.24
N PHE A 80 -17.16 -16.48 0.74
CA PHE A 80 -18.59 -16.75 0.65
C PHE A 80 -19.46 -15.57 1.11
N LYS A 81 -18.83 -14.43 1.51
CA LYS A 81 -19.50 -13.20 1.85
C LYS A 81 -19.59 -12.28 0.63
N GLU A 82 -20.55 -11.38 0.61
CA GLU A 82 -20.66 -10.35 -0.45
C GLU A 82 -19.41 -9.46 -0.55
N LYS A 83 -18.68 -9.31 0.55
CA LYS A 83 -17.42 -8.53 0.63
C LYS A 83 -16.33 -9.40 1.22
N PRO A 84 -15.39 -9.90 0.40
CA PRO A 84 -14.24 -10.63 0.89
C PRO A 84 -13.38 -9.76 1.82
N GLU A 85 -12.96 -10.35 2.95
CA GLU A 85 -12.09 -9.69 3.92
C GLU A 85 -10.63 -9.92 3.56
N VAL A 86 -9.89 -8.82 3.37
CA VAL A 86 -8.43 -8.85 3.15
C VAL A 86 -7.75 -8.84 4.51
N LYS A 87 -7.04 -9.90 4.83
CA LYS A 87 -6.27 -10.04 6.08
C LYS A 87 -4.88 -9.44 6.00
N LYS A 88 -4.26 -9.53 4.83
CA LYS A 88 -2.88 -9.08 4.60
C LYS A 88 -2.70 -8.61 3.17
N VAL A 89 -1.91 -7.56 3.02
CA VAL A 89 -1.44 -7.03 1.73
C VAL A 89 0.08 -7.12 1.70
N THR A 90 0.65 -7.71 0.65
CA THR A 90 2.10 -7.71 0.43
C THR A 90 2.42 -7.01 -0.89
N ILE A 91 3.22 -5.96 -0.84
CA ILE A 91 3.71 -5.22 -2.01
C ILE A 91 5.15 -5.70 -2.28
N GLU A 92 5.42 -6.18 -3.49
CA GLU A 92 6.76 -6.60 -3.91
C GLU A 92 7.17 -5.90 -5.20
N ASP A 93 8.44 -5.47 -5.24
CA ASP A 93 9.04 -4.76 -6.37
C ASP A 93 8.21 -3.52 -6.75
N GLY A 94 7.98 -2.68 -5.73
CA GLY A 94 7.08 -1.54 -5.81
C GLY A 94 7.76 -0.18 -5.69
N HIS A 95 6.98 0.85 -6.00
CA HIS A 95 7.30 2.25 -5.78
C HIS A 95 6.05 2.94 -5.23
N LEU A 96 6.13 3.40 -4.00
CA LEU A 96 5.07 4.16 -3.32
C LEU A 96 5.54 5.61 -3.16
N HIS A 97 4.80 6.56 -3.73
CA HIS A 97 5.12 7.97 -3.66
C HIS A 97 3.99 8.75 -2.96
N LEU A 98 4.24 9.13 -1.72
CA LEU A 98 3.37 10.01 -0.95
C LEU A 98 3.78 11.46 -1.26
N TYR A 99 2.87 12.22 -1.84
CA TYR A 99 3.13 13.55 -2.33
C TYR A 99 2.16 14.56 -1.71
N THR A 100 2.71 15.69 -1.25
CA THR A 100 1.96 16.86 -0.81
C THR A 100 2.47 18.07 -1.59
N ASP A 101 1.58 18.75 -2.29
CA ASP A 101 1.93 19.96 -3.06
C ASP A 101 2.10 21.21 -2.18
N ALA A 102 2.50 22.31 -2.79
CA ALA A 102 2.68 23.59 -2.11
C ALA A 102 1.36 24.21 -1.59
N CYS A 103 0.21 23.78 -2.11
CA CYS A 103 -1.13 24.21 -1.68
C CYS A 103 -1.72 23.33 -0.56
N GLY A 104 -1.02 22.24 -0.17
CA GLY A 104 -1.45 21.29 0.86
C GLY A 104 -2.31 20.14 0.32
N TYR A 105 -2.48 19.99 -1.00
CA TYR A 105 -3.10 18.80 -1.57
C TYR A 105 -2.21 17.58 -1.31
N ARG A 106 -2.82 16.46 -0.91
CA ARG A 106 -2.13 15.18 -0.64
C ARG A 106 -2.70 14.08 -1.53
N ASN A 107 -1.84 13.38 -2.25
CA ASN A 107 -2.28 12.22 -3.03
C ASN A 107 -2.76 11.05 -2.14
N LEU A 108 -2.39 11.02 -0.86
CA LEU A 108 -2.90 10.06 0.13
C LEU A 108 -4.41 10.18 0.35
N ASN A 109 -5.02 11.34 0.07
CA ASN A 109 -6.47 11.56 0.19
C ASN A 109 -7.29 10.58 -0.66
N LEU A 110 -6.68 10.02 -1.70
CA LEU A 110 -7.33 8.97 -2.52
C LEU A 110 -7.70 7.72 -1.70
N VAL A 111 -7.00 7.46 -0.58
CA VAL A 111 -7.23 6.31 0.32
C VAL A 111 -7.97 6.70 1.58
N GLU A 112 -7.72 7.89 2.14
CA GLU A 112 -8.24 8.35 3.44
C GLU A 112 -9.78 8.44 3.50
N GLN A 113 -10.46 8.70 2.37
CA GLN A 113 -11.92 8.85 2.34
C GLN A 113 -12.68 7.53 2.54
N VAL A 114 -12.00 6.39 2.46
CA VAL A 114 -12.64 5.07 2.58
C VAL A 114 -12.83 4.64 4.03
N ASP A 115 -11.92 5.02 4.92
CA ASP A 115 -11.91 4.55 6.31
C ASP A 115 -12.90 5.29 7.23
N ALA A 116 -13.31 6.50 6.86
CA ALA A 116 -14.20 7.31 7.69
C ALA A 116 -15.65 6.77 7.80
N GLN A 117 -16.06 5.84 6.94
CA GLN A 117 -17.46 5.37 6.89
C GLN A 117 -17.70 3.92 7.31
N LYS A 118 -16.67 3.11 7.66
CA LYS A 118 -16.89 1.68 7.99
C LYS A 118 -16.04 1.22 9.18
N GLY A 119 -16.64 1.28 10.34
CA GLY A 119 -16.09 0.90 11.64
C GLY A 119 -16.14 -0.58 12.03
N GLU A 120 -16.19 -1.56 11.13
CA GLU A 120 -16.20 -2.98 11.51
C GLU A 120 -15.37 -3.83 10.53
N GLY A 121 -14.05 -3.70 10.58
CA GLY A 121 -13.14 -4.59 9.88
C GLY A 121 -11.75 -4.54 10.51
N SER A 122 -11.06 -5.67 10.61
CA SER A 122 -9.66 -5.67 11.01
C SER A 122 -8.83 -4.93 9.96
N THR A 123 -7.91 -4.08 10.40
CA THR A 123 -6.95 -3.45 9.50
C THR A 123 -6.05 -4.54 8.92
N PRO A 124 -5.90 -4.66 7.60
CA PRO A 124 -5.03 -5.69 7.04
C PRO A 124 -3.57 -5.44 7.40
N VAL A 125 -2.85 -6.51 7.71
CA VAL A 125 -1.40 -6.47 7.89
C VAL A 125 -0.73 -6.04 6.60
N LEU A 126 0.16 -5.04 6.66
CA LEU A 126 0.93 -4.57 5.50
C LEU A 126 2.33 -5.18 5.52
N THR A 127 2.76 -5.72 4.40
CA THR A 127 4.16 -6.12 4.18
C THR A 127 4.67 -5.47 2.90
N MET A 128 5.87 -4.92 2.93
CA MET A 128 6.57 -4.41 1.75
C MET A 128 7.89 -5.16 1.58
N ARG A 129 8.27 -5.44 0.33
CA ARG A 129 9.55 -6.05 -0.02
C ARG A 129 10.10 -5.40 -1.28
N ARG A 130 11.38 -5.03 -1.26
CA ARG A 130 12.05 -4.39 -2.41
C ARG A 130 11.20 -3.25 -2.98
N THR A 131 10.74 -2.37 -2.09
CA THR A 131 9.82 -1.28 -2.43
C THR A 131 10.45 0.05 -2.08
N ARG A 132 10.53 0.95 -3.05
CA ARG A 132 10.98 2.32 -2.81
C ARG A 132 9.82 3.15 -2.29
N LEU A 133 10.01 3.78 -1.14
CA LEU A 133 9.08 4.70 -0.51
C LEU A 133 9.63 6.11 -0.63
N ILE A 134 8.93 6.97 -1.34
CA ILE A 134 9.22 8.41 -1.41
C ILE A 134 8.09 9.15 -0.69
N MET A 135 8.46 10.03 0.23
CA MET A 135 7.54 10.97 0.86
C MET A 135 8.06 12.38 0.55
N GLU A 136 7.30 13.12 -0.22
CA GLU A 136 7.64 14.47 -0.67
C GLU A 136 6.58 15.46 -0.25
N ASN A 137 7.00 16.53 0.41
CA ASN A 137 6.11 17.58 0.90
C ASN A 137 6.68 18.94 0.50
N GLU A 138 6.12 19.52 -0.56
CA GLU A 138 6.55 20.83 -1.08
C GLU A 138 6.22 21.96 -0.09
N LEU A 139 5.08 21.86 0.61
CA LEU A 139 4.67 22.87 1.59
C LEU A 139 5.70 23.02 2.74
N LEU A 140 6.29 21.90 3.16
CA LEU A 140 7.31 21.87 4.22
C LEU A 140 8.73 21.84 3.66
N ASN A 141 8.90 21.83 2.33
CA ASN A 141 10.17 21.62 1.65
C ASN A 141 10.92 20.40 2.18
N ALA A 142 10.19 19.27 2.36
CA ALA A 142 10.70 18.04 2.96
C ALA A 142 10.64 16.89 1.97
N LYS A 143 11.66 16.02 2.00
CA LYS A 143 11.71 14.81 1.19
C LYS A 143 12.41 13.67 1.92
N HIS A 144 11.77 12.51 1.92
CA HIS A 144 12.32 11.27 2.43
C HIS A 144 12.32 10.24 1.30
N ASP A 145 13.45 9.59 1.09
CA ASP A 145 13.67 8.60 0.05
C ASP A 145 14.27 7.34 0.68
N ILE A 146 13.51 6.28 0.73
CA ILE A 146 13.79 5.07 1.49
C ILE A 146 13.57 3.85 0.59
N GLU A 147 14.58 3.04 0.41
CA GLU A 147 14.46 1.73 -0.21
C GLU A 147 14.18 0.68 0.87
N VAL A 148 12.95 0.21 0.92
CA VAL A 148 12.48 -0.80 1.87
C VAL A 148 12.85 -2.17 1.33
N GLU A 149 13.82 -2.82 1.95
CA GLU A 149 14.14 -4.23 1.70
C GLU A 149 13.02 -5.12 2.24
N TYR A 150 12.61 -4.83 3.47
CA TYR A 150 11.51 -5.50 4.17
C TYR A 150 10.84 -4.56 5.14
N LEU A 151 9.51 -4.56 5.15
CA LEU A 151 8.68 -3.93 6.18
C LEU A 151 7.50 -4.86 6.46
N HIS A 152 7.22 -5.06 7.74
CA HIS A 152 6.01 -5.69 8.24
C HIS A 152 5.35 -4.73 9.22
N GLY A 153 4.10 -4.39 8.98
CA GLY A 153 3.32 -3.48 9.81
C GLY A 153 1.99 -4.10 10.18
N ASP A 154 1.70 -4.18 11.47
CA ASP A 154 0.43 -4.64 12.03
C ASP A 154 -0.21 -3.53 12.85
N VAL A 155 -1.52 -3.35 12.68
CA VAL A 155 -2.31 -2.35 13.40
C VAL A 155 -3.36 -3.07 14.22
N THR A 156 -3.22 -3.01 15.55
CA THR A 156 -4.19 -3.56 16.49
C THR A 156 -4.95 -2.43 17.17
N LYS A 157 -6.29 -2.48 17.10
CA LYS A 157 -7.18 -1.57 17.81
C LYS A 157 -7.67 -2.22 19.08
N GLN A 158 -7.44 -1.59 20.23
CA GLN A 158 -7.95 -2.01 21.53
C GLN A 158 -8.65 -0.82 22.18
N ASP A 159 -9.98 -0.86 22.25
CA ASP A 159 -10.81 0.25 22.76
C ASP A 159 -10.47 1.61 22.10
N SER A 160 -9.94 2.56 22.86
CA SER A 160 -9.48 3.87 22.38
C SER A 160 -8.00 3.90 21.97
N THR A 161 -7.31 2.77 22.06
CA THR A 161 -5.86 2.69 21.79
C THR A 161 -5.60 2.01 20.45
N VAL A 162 -4.70 2.58 19.66
CA VAL A 162 -4.17 1.98 18.43
C VAL A 162 -2.71 1.62 18.65
N LEU A 163 -2.40 0.33 18.52
CA LEU A 163 -1.04 -0.19 18.55
C LEU A 163 -0.57 -0.41 17.11
N LEU A 164 0.58 0.13 16.77
CA LEU A 164 1.24 -0.07 15.48
C LEU A 164 2.58 -0.76 15.74
N ASP A 165 2.70 -2.02 15.32
CA ASP A 165 3.92 -2.82 15.37
C ASP A 165 4.57 -2.85 13.99
N ILE A 166 5.80 -2.32 13.89
CA ILE A 166 6.54 -2.23 12.62
C ILE A 166 7.90 -2.90 12.78
N ASP A 167 8.15 -3.93 11.98
CA ASP A 167 9.49 -4.46 11.74
C ASP A 167 10.00 -3.99 10.39
N ILE A 168 11.14 -3.29 10.35
CA ILE A 168 11.68 -2.66 9.14
C ILE A 168 13.16 -2.96 8.95
N ARG A 169 13.52 -3.22 7.70
CA ARG A 169 14.90 -3.16 7.17
C ARG A 169 14.88 -2.34 5.89
N SER A 170 15.70 -1.29 5.84
CA SER A 170 15.71 -0.37 4.72
C SER A 170 17.06 0.32 4.54
N LEU A 171 17.32 0.78 3.32
CA LEU A 171 18.36 1.73 2.99
C LEU A 171 17.74 3.11 2.85
N VAL A 172 18.19 4.06 3.66
CA VAL A 172 17.76 5.45 3.60
C VAL A 172 18.68 6.20 2.65
N HIS A 173 18.20 6.56 1.47
CA HIS A 173 18.93 7.40 0.52
C HIS A 173 18.98 8.86 0.98
N GLY A 174 17.92 9.33 1.61
CA GLY A 174 17.88 10.66 2.19
C GLY A 174 16.65 10.90 3.08
N ILE A 175 16.87 11.60 4.19
CA ILE A 175 15.81 12.17 5.04
C ILE A 175 16.08 13.66 5.20
N GLY A 176 15.27 14.50 4.55
CA GLY A 176 15.33 15.94 4.62
C GLY A 176 14.01 16.50 5.14
N PHE A 177 14.04 17.15 6.30
CA PHE A 177 12.90 17.88 6.86
C PHE A 177 12.82 19.33 6.36
N ASN A 178 13.92 19.83 5.80
CA ASN A 178 14.03 21.09 5.08
C ASN A 178 15.20 20.95 4.09
N LEU A 179 14.89 20.87 2.81
CA LEU A 179 15.86 20.60 1.75
C LEU A 179 16.92 21.72 1.60
N GLU A 180 16.61 22.95 2.01
CA GLU A 180 17.60 24.06 2.03
C GLU A 180 18.75 23.78 3.00
N LYS A 181 18.47 23.03 4.09
CA LYS A 181 19.44 22.62 5.10
C LYS A 181 20.11 21.29 4.79
N GLY A 182 19.71 20.64 3.69
CA GLY A 182 20.21 19.34 3.28
C GLY A 182 19.53 18.16 3.96
N SER A 183 20.11 16.97 3.79
CA SER A 183 19.59 15.73 4.35
C SER A 183 20.25 15.42 5.69
N TYR A 184 19.43 15.13 6.70
CA TYR A 184 19.91 14.77 8.06
C TYR A 184 20.46 13.34 8.12
N LEU A 185 19.93 12.45 7.28
CA LEU A 185 20.38 11.06 7.17
C LEU A 185 20.51 10.72 5.69
N LYS A 186 21.66 10.19 5.29
CA LYS A 186 21.96 9.85 3.90
C LYS A 186 22.76 8.57 3.82
N GLU A 187 22.35 7.67 2.89
CA GLU A 187 23.01 6.40 2.63
C GLU A 187 23.27 5.59 3.92
N LYS A 188 22.23 5.39 4.72
CA LYS A 188 22.27 4.66 5.98
C LYS A 188 21.26 3.52 5.99
N THR A 189 21.69 2.36 6.49
CA THR A 189 20.77 1.27 6.78
C THR A 189 20.03 1.53 8.06
N LEU A 190 18.71 1.39 8.02
CA LEU A 190 17.81 1.41 9.16
C LEU A 190 17.23 0.01 9.34
N GLN A 191 17.41 -0.56 10.53
CA GLN A 191 16.82 -1.84 10.91
C GLN A 191 16.34 -1.78 12.35
N GLY A 192 15.13 -2.24 12.60
CA GLY A 192 14.58 -2.28 13.95
C GLY A 192 13.12 -2.68 13.98
N ASN A 193 12.63 -2.87 15.21
CA ASN A 193 11.24 -3.04 15.53
C ASN A 193 10.75 -1.80 16.28
N LEU A 194 9.63 -1.24 15.84
CA LEU A 194 9.03 -0.03 16.39
C LEU A 194 7.62 -0.39 16.88
N LEU A 195 7.36 -0.15 18.15
CA LEU A 195 6.03 -0.25 18.74
C LEU A 195 5.53 1.16 19.08
N LEU A 196 4.52 1.60 18.34
CA LEU A 196 3.92 2.92 18.54
C LEU A 196 2.52 2.74 19.15
N THR A 197 2.23 3.54 20.18
CA THR A 197 0.91 3.55 20.83
C THR A 197 0.30 4.92 20.64
N TYR A 198 -0.89 4.97 20.09
CA TYR A 198 -1.69 6.19 19.92
C TYR A 198 -2.97 6.08 20.76
N PHE A 199 -3.28 7.13 21.53
CA PHE A 199 -4.42 7.23 22.44
C PHE A 199 -5.48 8.18 21.90
#